data_79e0f0dec0adbadfe95d13c67cdde072
#
_entry.id   79e0f0dec0adbadfe95d13c67cdde072
#
_cell.length_a   1.000
_cell.length_b   1.000
_cell.length_c   1.000
_cell.angle_alpha   90.00
_cell.angle_beta   90.00
_cell.angle_gamma   90.00
#
_symmetry.space_group_name_H-M   'P 1'
#
loop_
_entity.id
_entity.type
_entity.pdbx_description
1 polymer ?
#
loop_
_entity_poly.entity_id
_entity_poly.type
_entity_poly.pdbx_seq_one_letter_code
_entity_poly.pdbx_strand_id
1 'polypeptide(L)'
;MSLDDKEARKKSASRSLKSYHKNKNKLREKNLELINSDLQKKCPKCEILFPIAEFITPSGFKHPYCKKCTSIYKRTKYKESDIEKEKVKKRDEKYRKNNYEKIKKYQDAYREEHRTELNEKAAIYRDNNREKIRESQKQYYQNNPEKIKASLKNSYLKRQQRMKEDPEYAQYQYEKQRRNSRRSYTNNRESILKKLSHLYRTDERYREIRRRAVSKWRKVHPEKARAIQRRRKLLKKGAILENFNDIEYTEFLNKWQYGRCFHCNTPIDIAHHVDHLYPIVKNGRHAKQNLALSCPFCNGSKGKKLLGIEWTPLITRMDVPIFIPEEYPNIHVIPTFFCSDRNLENPRSWVVDYKKAHPESLLFFDFEWEEKQTLIIESVKNKLGLSKTLGARKTQCVEIEIQDAQEFLETFHVQGFGSGTFYLGLVYEDSLVGVSSWICRSSCMELNRMAFKGTVVGGFSKMLKSALSHPLYTGNPIISFVDSRYATGESYKEVGFKENGETSSPTYWYVNGSGLFHRRLFQKSLLKDRMDFFREDLTEKQIAHANGFHQVWGTKQKRFIYFP
;
A
#
# COMPACT_ATOMS: atom_id res chain seq x y z
N MET A 1 -59.26 24.57 -14.08
CA MET A 1 -58.93 23.42 -14.97
C MET A 1 -58.72 22.21 -14.10
N SER A 2 -59.64 21.25 -14.18
CA SER A 2 -59.57 20.04 -13.37
C SER A 2 -58.38 19.13 -13.78
N LEU A 3 -57.98 18.23 -12.91
CA LEU A 3 -56.92 17.23 -13.18
C LEU A 3 -57.32 16.38 -14.41
N ASP A 4 -58.62 16.11 -14.58
CA ASP A 4 -59.17 15.34 -15.68
C ASP A 4 -58.99 16.03 -17.04
N ASP A 5 -59.11 17.38 -17.10
CA ASP A 5 -58.87 18.17 -18.35
C ASP A 5 -57.40 18.12 -18.79
N LYS A 6 -56.45 18.04 -17.82
CA LYS A 6 -55.01 17.93 -18.14
C LYS A 6 -54.67 16.54 -18.65
N GLU A 7 -55.31 15.51 -18.11
CA GLU A 7 -55.09 14.12 -18.53
C GLU A 7 -55.72 13.81 -19.89
N ALA A 8 -56.91 14.34 -20.15
CA ALA A 8 -57.57 14.26 -21.46
C ALA A 8 -56.74 14.95 -22.56
N ARG A 9 -56.17 16.15 -22.31
CA ARG A 9 -55.26 16.83 -23.24
C ARG A 9 -53.97 16.06 -23.48
N LYS A 10 -53.39 15.42 -22.44
CA LYS A 10 -52.21 14.55 -22.60
C LYS A 10 -52.53 13.31 -23.47
N LYS A 11 -53.68 12.68 -23.27
CA LYS A 11 -54.11 11.52 -24.06
C LYS A 11 -54.37 11.93 -25.52
N SER A 12 -55.00 13.10 -25.77
CA SER A 12 -55.23 13.65 -27.12
C SER A 12 -53.92 14.00 -27.84
N ALA A 13 -52.98 14.68 -27.15
CA ALA A 13 -51.66 14.99 -27.69
C ALA A 13 -50.84 13.73 -28.01
N SER A 14 -50.96 12.68 -27.18
CA SER A 14 -50.29 11.39 -27.39
C SER A 14 -50.87 10.65 -28.63
N ARG A 15 -52.21 10.70 -28.81
CA ARG A 15 -52.85 10.12 -30.03
C ARG A 15 -52.45 10.85 -31.29
N SER A 16 -52.44 12.20 -31.27
CA SER A 16 -51.99 13.05 -32.37
C SER A 16 -50.52 12.79 -32.73
N LEU A 17 -49.67 12.62 -31.72
CA LEU A 17 -48.24 12.29 -31.92
C LEU A 17 -48.05 10.90 -32.55
N LYS A 18 -48.79 9.91 -32.08
CA LYS A 18 -48.79 8.55 -32.67
C LYS A 18 -49.28 8.55 -34.15
N SER A 19 -50.35 9.29 -34.46
CA SER A 19 -50.83 9.46 -35.83
C SER A 19 -49.81 10.16 -36.71
N TYR A 20 -49.18 11.22 -36.21
CA TYR A 20 -48.08 11.92 -36.89
C TYR A 20 -46.90 10.99 -37.19
N HIS A 21 -46.45 10.20 -36.23
CA HIS A 21 -45.35 9.26 -36.44
C HIS A 21 -45.72 8.14 -37.43
N LYS A 22 -46.96 7.62 -37.37
CA LYS A 22 -47.45 6.61 -38.31
C LYS A 22 -47.49 7.16 -39.76
N ASN A 23 -47.98 8.38 -39.95
CA ASN A 23 -48.02 9.02 -41.26
C ASN A 23 -46.62 9.37 -41.76
N LYS A 24 -45.75 9.79 -40.89
CA LYS A 24 -44.33 10.07 -41.19
C LYS A 24 -43.58 8.79 -41.62
N ASN A 25 -43.84 7.66 -40.98
CA ASN A 25 -43.24 6.39 -41.39
C ASN A 25 -43.77 5.90 -42.73
N LYS A 26 -45.11 5.98 -42.99
CA LYS A 26 -45.68 5.67 -44.32
C LYS A 26 -45.09 6.54 -45.42
N LEU A 27 -44.90 7.84 -45.16
CA LEU A 27 -44.27 8.75 -46.13
C LEU A 27 -42.80 8.42 -46.35
N ARG A 28 -42.12 7.98 -45.32
CA ARG A 28 -40.71 7.55 -45.37
C ARG A 28 -40.55 6.26 -46.18
N GLU A 29 -41.41 5.27 -45.96
CA GLU A 29 -41.45 4.05 -46.78
C GLU A 29 -41.68 4.34 -48.25
N LYS A 30 -42.72 5.13 -48.56
CA LYS A 30 -43.01 5.61 -49.95
C LYS A 30 -41.84 6.37 -50.58
N ASN A 31 -41.11 7.17 -49.80
CA ASN A 31 -39.93 7.89 -50.29
C ASN A 31 -38.69 7.01 -50.42
N LEU A 32 -38.56 5.98 -49.60
CA LEU A 32 -37.52 4.95 -49.75
C LEU A 32 -37.72 4.14 -51.03
N GLU A 33 -38.96 3.77 -51.36
CA GLU A 33 -39.29 3.14 -52.65
C GLU A 33 -38.94 4.04 -53.86
N LEU A 34 -39.22 5.35 -53.76
CA LEU A 34 -38.87 6.32 -54.80
C LEU A 34 -37.36 6.58 -54.89
N ILE A 35 -36.63 6.51 -53.77
CA ILE A 35 -35.15 6.65 -53.72
C ILE A 35 -34.48 5.52 -54.48
N ASN A 36 -35.04 4.32 -54.41
CA ASN A 36 -34.49 3.12 -55.03
C ASN A 36 -35.03 2.91 -56.47
N SER A 37 -35.84 3.84 -57.01
CA SER A 37 -36.33 3.76 -58.36
C SER A 37 -35.44 4.54 -59.36
N ASP A 38 -35.37 4.09 -60.58
CA ASP A 38 -34.62 4.76 -61.67
C ASP A 38 -35.24 6.07 -62.14
N LEU A 39 -36.25 6.60 -61.42
CA LEU A 39 -36.92 7.82 -61.73
C LEU A 39 -36.01 9.05 -61.64
N GLN A 40 -35.99 9.83 -62.66
CA GLN A 40 -35.24 11.08 -62.76
C GLN A 40 -36.15 12.30 -62.74
N LYS A 41 -35.66 13.39 -62.16
CA LYS A 41 -36.36 14.67 -62.12
C LYS A 41 -35.40 15.80 -62.50
N LYS A 42 -35.87 16.68 -63.45
CA LYS A 42 -35.13 17.89 -63.80
C LYS A 42 -35.27 18.95 -62.72
N CYS A 43 -34.12 19.48 -62.24
CA CYS A 43 -34.09 20.52 -61.20
C CYS A 43 -34.49 21.88 -61.88
N PRO A 44 -35.54 22.58 -61.40
CA PRO A 44 -35.97 23.85 -62.02
C PRO A 44 -34.95 24.99 -61.87
N LYS A 45 -33.92 24.84 -60.98
CA LYS A 45 -32.96 25.92 -60.73
C LYS A 45 -31.63 25.75 -61.48
N CYS A 46 -31.16 24.55 -61.73
CA CYS A 46 -29.91 24.29 -62.45
C CYS A 46 -30.16 23.55 -63.79
N GLU A 47 -31.41 23.21 -64.07
CA GLU A 47 -31.91 22.53 -65.28
C GLU A 47 -31.32 21.16 -65.59
N ILE A 48 -30.55 20.62 -64.66
CA ILE A 48 -29.89 19.31 -64.76
C ILE A 48 -30.86 18.22 -64.30
N LEU A 49 -30.81 17.06 -64.95
CA LEU A 49 -31.56 15.87 -64.59
C LEU A 49 -30.84 15.11 -63.53
N PHE A 50 -31.49 14.78 -62.40
CA PHE A 50 -30.94 14.03 -61.30
C PHE A 50 -31.85 12.89 -60.89
N PRO A 51 -31.31 11.79 -60.28
CA PRO A 51 -32.15 10.81 -59.63
C PRO A 51 -33.08 11.46 -58.62
N ILE A 52 -34.26 10.92 -58.44
CA ILE A 52 -35.30 11.53 -57.59
C ILE A 52 -34.82 11.58 -56.10
N ALA A 53 -33.92 10.72 -55.75
CA ALA A 53 -33.21 10.70 -54.43
C ALA A 53 -32.51 12.03 -54.07
N GLU A 54 -32.08 12.80 -55.08
CA GLU A 54 -31.46 14.11 -54.91
C GLU A 54 -32.42 15.21 -54.50
N PHE A 55 -33.75 14.97 -54.60
CA PHE A 55 -34.80 15.90 -54.20
C PHE A 55 -35.45 15.51 -52.85
N ILE A 56 -35.05 14.41 -52.24
CA ILE A 56 -35.66 13.90 -51.03
C ILE A 56 -34.66 14.08 -49.88
N THR A 57 -35.11 14.68 -48.78
CA THR A 57 -34.30 14.83 -47.56
C THR A 57 -34.27 13.52 -46.76
N PRO A 58 -33.29 13.32 -45.89
CA PRO A 58 -33.25 12.17 -44.95
C PRO A 58 -34.49 12.06 -44.04
N SER A 59 -35.21 13.18 -43.84
CA SER A 59 -36.48 13.21 -43.11
C SER A 59 -37.71 12.91 -43.98
N GLY A 60 -37.51 12.54 -45.26
CA GLY A 60 -38.57 12.09 -46.14
C GLY A 60 -39.37 13.18 -46.84
N PHE A 61 -38.96 14.44 -46.81
CA PHE A 61 -39.62 15.51 -47.50
C PHE A 61 -39.05 15.72 -48.92
N LYS A 62 -39.93 15.90 -49.92
CA LYS A 62 -39.52 16.27 -51.27
C LYS A 62 -39.24 17.78 -51.35
N HIS A 63 -38.06 18.14 -51.81
CA HIS A 63 -37.68 19.52 -52.10
C HIS A 63 -37.98 19.88 -53.57
N PRO A 64 -38.34 21.11 -53.86
CA PRO A 64 -38.54 21.54 -55.25
C PRO A 64 -37.21 21.49 -56.02
N TYR A 65 -36.09 21.79 -55.44
CA TYR A 65 -34.75 21.82 -56.04
C TYR A 65 -33.89 20.65 -55.62
N CYS A 66 -32.85 20.27 -56.38
CA CYS A 66 -31.87 19.27 -55.98
C CYS A 66 -31.12 19.68 -54.71
N LYS A 67 -30.52 18.73 -54.02
CA LYS A 67 -29.78 18.97 -52.76
C LYS A 67 -28.75 20.10 -52.86
N LYS A 68 -27.99 20.16 -53.96
CA LYS A 68 -26.99 21.20 -54.22
C LYS A 68 -27.64 22.60 -54.34
N CYS A 69 -28.66 22.78 -55.15
CA CYS A 69 -29.38 24.06 -55.32
C CYS A 69 -30.11 24.48 -54.04
N THR A 70 -30.65 23.53 -53.27
CA THR A 70 -31.28 23.79 -51.97
C THR A 70 -30.25 24.26 -50.94
N SER A 71 -29.07 23.66 -50.93
CA SER A 71 -28.00 24.07 -50.04
C SER A 71 -27.49 25.47 -50.37
N ILE A 72 -27.29 25.78 -51.67
CA ILE A 72 -26.88 27.11 -52.10
C ILE A 72 -27.95 28.15 -51.72
N TYR A 73 -29.23 27.90 -52.02
CA TYR A 73 -30.30 28.79 -51.61
C TYR A 73 -30.37 29.09 -50.12
N LYS A 74 -30.23 28.05 -49.29
CA LYS A 74 -30.20 28.22 -47.84
C LYS A 74 -29.00 29.04 -47.38
N ARG A 75 -27.79 28.78 -47.94
CA ARG A 75 -26.58 29.54 -47.63
C ARG A 75 -26.67 31.01 -48.02
N THR A 76 -27.20 31.31 -49.21
CA THR A 76 -27.40 32.68 -49.69
C THR A 76 -28.38 33.41 -48.80
N LYS A 77 -29.56 32.82 -48.56
CA LYS A 77 -30.57 33.38 -47.67
C LYS A 77 -30.02 33.65 -46.23
N TYR A 78 -29.20 32.73 -45.69
CA TYR A 78 -28.58 32.94 -44.39
C TYR A 78 -27.53 34.05 -44.40
N LYS A 79 -26.75 34.21 -45.48
CA LYS A 79 -25.74 35.27 -45.59
C LYS A 79 -26.35 36.66 -45.77
N GLU A 80 -27.43 36.77 -46.53
CA GLU A 80 -28.03 38.04 -46.95
C GLU A 80 -29.06 38.60 -45.96
N SER A 81 -29.55 37.79 -45.02
CA SER A 81 -30.60 38.21 -44.11
C SER A 81 -30.17 38.11 -42.63
N ASP A 82 -29.99 39.25 -41.97
CA ASP A 82 -29.69 39.30 -40.55
C ASP A 82 -30.85 38.78 -39.69
N ILE A 83 -32.08 38.91 -40.17
CA ILE A 83 -33.27 38.35 -39.53
C ILE A 83 -33.23 36.81 -39.51
N GLU A 84 -32.77 36.15 -40.57
CA GLU A 84 -32.61 34.71 -40.61
C GLU A 84 -31.44 34.25 -39.76
N LYS A 85 -30.35 35.00 -39.71
CA LYS A 85 -29.24 34.72 -38.77
C LYS A 85 -29.71 34.75 -37.32
N GLU A 86 -30.48 35.78 -36.96
CA GLU A 86 -31.03 35.93 -35.62
C GLU A 86 -32.00 34.80 -35.24
N LYS A 87 -32.90 34.42 -36.20
CA LYS A 87 -33.80 33.28 -35.98
C LYS A 87 -33.06 31.95 -35.77
N VAL A 88 -32.02 31.71 -36.57
CA VAL A 88 -31.18 30.52 -36.41
C VAL A 88 -30.47 30.54 -35.04
N LYS A 89 -29.88 31.67 -34.68
CA LYS A 89 -29.20 31.84 -33.40
C LYS A 89 -30.14 31.57 -32.21
N LYS A 90 -31.34 32.17 -32.20
CA LYS A 90 -32.34 31.94 -31.14
C LYS A 90 -32.80 30.49 -31.07
N ARG A 91 -32.97 29.84 -32.23
CA ARG A 91 -33.33 28.41 -32.30
C ARG A 91 -32.20 27.53 -31.71
N ASP A 92 -30.97 27.81 -32.09
CA ASP A 92 -29.82 27.05 -31.64
C ASP A 92 -29.55 27.28 -30.14
N GLU A 93 -29.74 28.49 -29.63
CA GLU A 93 -29.69 28.80 -28.19
C GLU A 93 -30.80 28.03 -27.43
N LYS A 94 -32.04 28.05 -27.96
CA LYS A 94 -33.14 27.29 -27.35
C LYS A 94 -32.87 25.79 -27.37
N TYR A 95 -32.34 25.25 -28.48
CA TYR A 95 -31.96 23.85 -28.58
C TYR A 95 -30.85 23.48 -27.58
N ARG A 96 -29.79 24.29 -27.49
CA ARG A 96 -28.71 24.09 -26.54
C ARG A 96 -29.19 24.14 -25.08
N LYS A 97 -30.04 25.10 -24.76
CA LYS A 97 -30.63 25.24 -23.43
C LYS A 97 -31.49 24.02 -23.05
N ASN A 98 -32.34 23.56 -23.99
CA ASN A 98 -33.26 22.44 -23.72
C ASN A 98 -32.54 21.07 -23.73
N ASN A 99 -31.37 20.96 -24.34
CA ASN A 99 -30.62 19.72 -24.46
C ASN A 99 -29.24 19.79 -23.78
N TYR A 100 -29.06 20.75 -22.87
CA TYR A 100 -27.77 21.02 -22.25
C TYR A 100 -27.13 19.76 -21.65
N GLU A 101 -27.87 19.02 -20.83
CA GLU A 101 -27.39 17.80 -20.20
C GLU A 101 -27.04 16.69 -21.20
N LYS A 102 -27.86 16.53 -22.26
CA LYS A 102 -27.57 15.57 -23.34
C LYS A 102 -26.30 15.93 -24.10
N ILE A 103 -26.16 17.22 -24.44
CA ILE A 103 -24.98 17.71 -25.18
C ILE A 103 -23.73 17.57 -24.32
N LYS A 104 -23.84 17.94 -23.05
CA LYS A 104 -22.74 17.80 -22.09
C LYS A 104 -22.30 16.35 -21.94
N LYS A 105 -23.23 15.44 -21.70
CA LYS A 105 -22.96 14.01 -21.59
C LYS A 105 -22.27 13.44 -22.84
N TYR A 106 -22.73 13.82 -24.02
CA TYR A 106 -22.10 13.42 -25.26
C TYR A 106 -20.69 14.00 -25.42
N GLN A 107 -20.50 15.28 -25.08
CA GLN A 107 -19.19 15.92 -25.15
C GLN A 107 -18.19 15.32 -24.15
N ASP A 108 -18.66 15.00 -22.94
CA ASP A 108 -17.82 14.41 -21.92
C ASP A 108 -17.43 12.97 -22.31
N ALA A 109 -18.37 12.17 -22.82
CA ALA A 109 -18.09 10.85 -23.38
C ALA A 109 -17.08 10.89 -24.54
N TYR A 110 -17.30 11.81 -25.50
CA TYR A 110 -16.39 12.01 -26.62
C TYR A 110 -15.00 12.44 -26.18
N ARG A 111 -14.91 13.33 -25.17
CA ARG A 111 -13.61 13.75 -24.60
C ARG A 111 -12.90 12.61 -23.87
N GLU A 112 -13.64 11.76 -23.19
CA GLU A 112 -13.04 10.62 -22.49
C GLU A 112 -12.55 9.57 -23.50
N GLU A 113 -13.35 9.23 -24.50
CA GLU A 113 -13.00 8.28 -25.56
C GLU A 113 -11.79 8.75 -26.38
N HIS A 114 -11.71 10.06 -26.67
CA HIS A 114 -10.65 10.63 -27.53
C HIS A 114 -9.61 11.42 -26.74
N ARG A 115 -9.50 11.19 -25.43
CA ARG A 115 -8.68 11.99 -24.51
C ARG A 115 -7.20 12.02 -24.90
N THR A 116 -6.66 10.89 -25.28
CA THR A 116 -5.26 10.79 -25.72
C THR A 116 -5.00 11.57 -27.00
N GLU A 117 -5.82 11.35 -28.02
CA GLU A 117 -5.72 12.04 -29.32
C GLU A 117 -5.91 13.56 -29.19
N LEU A 118 -6.90 13.99 -28.39
CA LEU A 118 -7.12 15.43 -28.14
C LEU A 118 -5.97 16.07 -27.39
N ASN A 119 -5.38 15.36 -26.42
CA ASN A 119 -4.21 15.85 -25.68
C ASN A 119 -2.96 15.93 -26.58
N GLU A 120 -2.76 14.96 -27.47
CA GLU A 120 -1.66 14.99 -28.45
C GLU A 120 -1.84 16.14 -29.44
N LYS A 121 -3.02 16.30 -30.01
CA LYS A 121 -3.33 17.45 -30.88
C LYS A 121 -3.13 18.80 -30.19
N ALA A 122 -3.56 18.91 -28.93
CA ALA A 122 -3.36 20.11 -28.13
C ALA A 122 -1.87 20.32 -27.75
N ALA A 123 -1.09 19.26 -27.58
CA ALA A 123 0.34 19.34 -27.36
C ALA A 123 1.07 19.83 -28.62
N ILE A 124 0.77 19.22 -29.76
CA ILE A 124 1.33 19.64 -31.07
C ILE A 124 0.97 21.10 -31.39
N TYR A 125 -0.31 21.50 -31.15
CA TYR A 125 -0.71 22.90 -31.34
C TYR A 125 0.08 23.87 -30.44
N ARG A 126 0.26 23.49 -29.17
CA ARG A 126 1.05 24.29 -28.20
C ARG A 126 2.52 24.39 -28.59
N ASP A 127 3.12 23.32 -29.08
CA ASP A 127 4.51 23.32 -29.53
C ASP A 127 4.68 24.18 -30.79
N ASN A 128 3.82 24.00 -31.78
CA ASN A 128 3.87 24.77 -33.02
C ASN A 128 3.54 26.25 -32.83
N ASN A 129 2.81 26.64 -31.79
CA ASN A 129 2.43 28.02 -31.51
C ASN A 129 3.03 28.56 -30.21
N ARG A 130 4.06 27.93 -29.68
CA ARG A 130 4.63 28.24 -28.35
C ARG A 130 5.03 29.71 -28.20
N GLU A 131 5.67 30.27 -29.21
CA GLU A 131 6.08 31.67 -29.18
C GLU A 131 4.90 32.62 -29.27
N LYS A 132 3.96 32.38 -30.17
CA LYS A 132 2.70 33.15 -30.29
C LYS A 132 1.90 33.17 -28.98
N ILE A 133 1.75 32.00 -28.36
CA ILE A 133 1.05 31.85 -27.09
C ILE A 133 1.79 32.62 -25.98
N ARG A 134 3.11 32.50 -25.93
CA ARG A 134 3.95 33.19 -24.95
C ARG A 134 3.88 34.72 -25.12
N GLU A 135 3.90 35.19 -26.35
CA GLU A 135 3.83 36.61 -26.66
C GLU A 135 2.43 37.18 -26.35
N SER A 136 1.37 36.48 -26.74
CA SER A 136 -0.01 36.84 -26.38
C SER A 136 -0.23 36.87 -24.86
N GLN A 137 0.28 35.87 -24.12
CA GLN A 137 0.25 35.87 -22.66
C GLN A 137 1.02 37.05 -22.08
N LYS A 138 2.24 37.34 -22.58
CA LYS A 138 3.04 38.46 -22.14
C LYS A 138 2.32 39.80 -22.34
N GLN A 139 1.73 40.01 -23.51
CA GLN A 139 0.91 41.19 -23.80
C GLN A 139 -0.31 41.29 -22.89
N TYR A 140 -1.00 40.16 -22.65
CA TYR A 140 -2.15 40.14 -21.75
C TYR A 140 -1.74 40.50 -20.31
N TYR A 141 -0.59 40.00 -19.83
CA TYR A 141 -0.07 40.32 -18.50
C TYR A 141 0.36 41.80 -18.39
N GLN A 142 0.96 42.34 -19.45
CA GLN A 142 1.36 43.76 -19.48
C GLN A 142 0.16 44.70 -19.54
N ASN A 143 -0.89 44.31 -20.26
CA ASN A 143 -2.09 45.15 -20.43
C ASN A 143 -3.09 45.03 -19.28
N ASN A 144 -2.98 44.02 -18.41
CA ASN A 144 -3.93 43.78 -17.33
C ASN A 144 -3.29 43.53 -15.95
N PRO A 145 -2.28 44.29 -15.51
CA PRO A 145 -1.52 44.00 -14.30
C PRO A 145 -2.41 43.97 -13.03
N GLU A 146 -3.34 44.93 -12.90
CA GLU A 146 -4.20 45.02 -11.74
C GLU A 146 -5.26 43.90 -11.69
N LYS A 147 -5.82 43.50 -12.84
CA LYS A 147 -6.73 42.34 -12.91
C LYS A 147 -6.04 41.06 -12.49
N ILE A 148 -4.79 40.88 -12.92
CA ILE A 148 -4.00 39.68 -12.60
C ILE A 148 -3.63 39.68 -11.11
N LYS A 149 -3.17 40.82 -10.58
CA LYS A 149 -2.86 40.97 -9.15
C LYS A 149 -4.09 40.70 -8.27
N ALA A 150 -5.25 41.22 -8.66
CA ALA A 150 -6.51 40.94 -7.99
C ALA A 150 -6.92 39.46 -8.06
N SER A 151 -6.79 38.83 -9.23
CA SER A 151 -7.08 37.40 -9.41
C SER A 151 -6.17 36.50 -8.59
N LEU A 152 -4.86 36.79 -8.59
CA LEU A 152 -3.87 36.06 -7.77
C LEU A 152 -4.15 36.22 -6.29
N LYS A 153 -4.48 37.45 -5.83
CA LYS A 153 -4.86 37.73 -4.45
C LYS A 153 -6.10 36.95 -4.03
N ASN A 154 -7.14 36.97 -4.88
CA ASN A 154 -8.38 36.22 -4.62
C ASN A 154 -8.14 34.70 -4.59
N SER A 155 -7.35 34.18 -5.51
CA SER A 155 -6.98 32.76 -5.52
C SER A 155 -6.16 32.35 -4.29
N TYR A 156 -5.27 33.25 -3.85
CA TYR A 156 -4.51 33.04 -2.61
C TYR A 156 -5.43 33.03 -1.38
N LEU A 157 -6.35 34.01 -1.27
CA LEU A 157 -7.29 34.08 -0.15
C LEU A 157 -8.23 32.87 -0.11
N LYS A 158 -8.79 32.46 -1.25
CA LYS A 158 -9.62 31.26 -1.36
C LYS A 158 -8.86 30.00 -0.93
N ARG A 159 -7.59 29.88 -1.32
CA ARG A 159 -6.74 28.76 -0.89
C ARG A 159 -6.50 28.80 0.63
N GLN A 160 -6.18 29.98 1.18
CA GLN A 160 -5.96 30.14 2.62
C GLN A 160 -7.21 29.81 3.42
N GLN A 161 -8.37 30.24 2.94
CA GLN A 161 -9.64 29.94 3.56
C GLN A 161 -9.91 28.43 3.52
N ARG A 162 -9.77 27.78 2.36
CA ARG A 162 -9.95 26.34 2.24
C ARG A 162 -8.97 25.54 3.10
N MET A 163 -7.73 26.01 3.25
CA MET A 163 -6.76 25.36 4.16
C MET A 163 -7.14 25.46 5.64
N LYS A 164 -7.97 26.45 6.03
CA LYS A 164 -8.51 26.57 7.39
C LYS A 164 -9.73 25.68 7.61
N GLU A 165 -10.58 25.55 6.60
CA GLU A 165 -11.85 24.83 6.65
C GLU A 165 -11.70 23.33 6.40
N ASP A 166 -10.66 22.90 5.67
CA ASP A 166 -10.41 21.54 5.21
C ASP A 166 -8.99 21.10 5.62
N PRO A 167 -8.85 20.42 6.76
CA PRO A 167 -7.55 19.93 7.25
C PRO A 167 -6.85 18.96 6.29
N GLU A 168 -7.60 18.10 5.56
CA GLU A 168 -7.03 17.17 4.58
C GLU A 168 -6.45 17.92 3.39
N TYR A 169 -7.16 18.94 2.90
CA TYR A 169 -6.65 19.82 1.86
C TYR A 169 -5.41 20.58 2.32
N ALA A 170 -5.37 21.06 3.55
CA ALA A 170 -4.21 21.72 4.14
C ALA A 170 -3.00 20.77 4.15
N GLN A 171 -3.18 19.56 4.66
CA GLN A 171 -2.14 18.53 4.68
C GLN A 171 -1.64 18.20 3.26
N TYR A 172 -2.55 17.99 2.31
CA TYR A 172 -2.19 17.77 0.90
C TYR A 172 -1.35 18.91 0.33
N GLN A 173 -1.70 20.19 0.60
CA GLN A 173 -0.93 21.34 0.13
C GLN A 173 0.47 21.40 0.77
N TYR A 174 0.59 21.10 2.07
CA TYR A 174 1.88 21.02 2.75
C TYR A 174 2.77 19.91 2.17
N GLU A 175 2.20 18.73 1.94
CA GLU A 175 2.94 17.62 1.34
C GLU A 175 3.36 17.92 -0.11
N LYS A 176 2.47 18.52 -0.89
CA LYS A 176 2.76 18.97 -2.26
C LYS A 176 3.89 20.00 -2.27
N GLN A 177 3.85 20.99 -1.40
CA GLN A 177 4.92 22.00 -1.26
C GLN A 177 6.24 21.35 -0.85
N ARG A 178 6.21 20.43 0.13
CA ARG A 178 7.37 19.68 0.59
C ARG A 178 7.98 18.84 -0.54
N ARG A 179 7.16 18.18 -1.34
CA ARG A 179 7.57 17.39 -2.51
C ARG A 179 8.21 18.27 -3.58
N ASN A 180 7.58 19.39 -3.92
CA ASN A 180 8.12 20.35 -4.89
C ASN A 180 9.45 20.97 -4.42
N SER A 181 9.54 21.34 -3.15
CA SER A 181 10.78 21.85 -2.56
C SER A 181 11.90 20.82 -2.59
N ARG A 182 11.59 19.54 -2.28
CA ARG A 182 12.57 18.45 -2.40
C ARG A 182 13.04 18.28 -3.86
N ARG A 183 12.09 18.23 -4.80
CA ARG A 183 12.40 18.10 -6.23
C ARG A 183 13.27 19.26 -6.73
N SER A 184 12.90 20.49 -6.38
CA SER A 184 13.69 21.68 -6.72
C SER A 184 15.09 21.64 -6.12
N TYR A 185 15.21 21.25 -4.84
CA TYR A 185 16.51 21.09 -4.20
C TYR A 185 17.35 19.99 -4.87
N THR A 186 16.74 18.83 -5.19
CA THR A 186 17.45 17.74 -5.87
C THR A 186 17.98 18.17 -7.23
N ASN A 187 17.15 18.84 -8.03
CA ASN A 187 17.51 19.30 -9.36
C ASN A 187 18.61 20.41 -9.35
N ASN A 188 18.61 21.25 -8.32
CA ASN A 188 19.53 22.38 -8.22
C ASN A 188 20.61 22.19 -7.14
N ARG A 189 20.73 20.98 -6.58
CA ARG A 189 21.57 20.68 -5.40
C ARG A 189 23.02 21.15 -5.58
N GLU A 190 23.62 20.87 -6.73
CA GLU A 190 25.01 21.21 -6.99
C GLU A 190 25.23 22.74 -7.04
N SER A 191 24.35 23.45 -7.75
CA SER A 191 24.36 24.90 -7.83
C SER A 191 24.18 25.57 -6.46
N ILE A 192 23.21 25.05 -5.66
CA ILE A 192 22.94 25.52 -4.30
C ILE A 192 24.16 25.29 -3.41
N LEU A 193 24.76 24.10 -3.47
CA LEU A 193 25.96 23.78 -2.66
C LEU A 193 27.17 24.60 -3.05
N LYS A 194 27.41 24.82 -4.34
CA LYS A 194 28.47 25.73 -4.83
C LYS A 194 28.28 27.15 -4.30
N LYS A 195 27.05 27.67 -4.40
CA LYS A 195 26.73 29.02 -3.89
C LYS A 195 26.90 29.13 -2.37
N LEU A 196 26.41 28.15 -1.61
CA LEU A 196 26.54 28.13 -0.15
C LEU A 196 28.00 27.98 0.29
N SER A 197 28.78 27.14 -0.41
CA SER A 197 30.21 26.98 -0.17
C SER A 197 30.99 28.28 -0.45
N HIS A 198 30.66 28.97 -1.54
CA HIS A 198 31.23 30.26 -1.86
C HIS A 198 30.93 31.29 -0.77
N LEU A 199 29.64 31.45 -0.38
CA LEU A 199 29.24 32.36 0.71
C LEU A 199 29.96 32.03 2.02
N TYR A 200 30.08 30.74 2.36
CA TYR A 200 30.80 30.34 3.57
C TYR A 200 32.29 30.69 3.55
N ARG A 201 32.95 30.73 2.36
CA ARG A 201 34.36 31.11 2.21
C ARG A 201 34.57 32.61 2.19
N THR A 202 33.67 33.35 1.57
CA THR A 202 33.87 34.78 1.25
C THR A 202 33.19 35.74 2.22
N ASP A 203 32.06 35.33 2.83
CA ASP A 203 31.23 36.18 3.69
C ASP A 203 31.38 35.80 5.18
N GLU A 204 32.03 36.67 5.95
CA GLU A 204 32.26 36.45 7.39
C GLU A 204 30.96 36.57 8.19
N ARG A 205 30.07 37.50 7.83
CA ARG A 205 28.75 37.64 8.47
C ARG A 205 27.90 36.39 8.28
N TYR A 206 27.95 35.79 7.06
CA TYR A 206 27.28 34.53 6.78
C TYR A 206 27.83 33.39 7.64
N ARG A 207 29.17 33.29 7.79
CA ARG A 207 29.83 32.31 8.67
C ARG A 207 29.35 32.43 10.11
N GLU A 208 29.28 33.65 10.62
CA GLU A 208 28.89 33.92 12.00
C GLU A 208 27.42 33.55 12.23
N ILE A 209 26.50 33.94 11.35
CA ILE A 209 25.09 33.56 11.41
C ILE A 209 24.94 32.02 11.43
N ARG A 210 25.70 31.34 10.56
CA ARG A 210 25.68 29.86 10.51
C ARG A 210 26.23 29.23 11.79
N ARG A 211 27.32 29.74 12.35
CA ARG A 211 27.88 29.26 13.63
C ARG A 211 26.89 29.44 14.78
N ARG A 212 26.25 30.60 14.88
CA ARG A 212 25.23 30.88 15.90
C ARG A 212 24.02 29.95 15.74
N ALA A 213 23.53 29.76 14.51
CA ALA A 213 22.41 28.85 14.23
C ALA A 213 22.74 27.40 14.59
N VAL A 214 23.92 26.91 14.24
CA VAL A 214 24.38 25.54 14.61
C VAL A 214 24.54 25.40 16.13
N SER A 215 25.10 26.43 16.81
CA SER A 215 25.24 26.42 18.27
C SER A 215 23.87 26.38 18.97
N LYS A 216 22.94 27.25 18.53
CA LYS A 216 21.56 27.26 19.04
C LYS A 216 20.87 25.91 18.82
N TRP A 217 20.99 25.34 17.59
CA TRP A 217 20.41 24.05 17.26
C TRP A 217 20.97 22.92 18.14
N ARG A 218 22.29 22.89 18.40
CA ARG A 218 22.93 21.90 19.28
C ARG A 218 22.44 21.99 20.71
N LYS A 219 22.17 23.18 21.22
CA LYS A 219 21.62 23.37 22.57
C LYS A 219 20.17 22.86 22.67
N VAL A 220 19.37 23.09 21.62
CA VAL A 220 17.96 22.64 21.57
C VAL A 220 17.85 21.14 21.29
N HIS A 221 18.79 20.57 20.53
CA HIS A 221 18.77 19.17 20.11
C HIS A 221 20.08 18.43 20.46
N PRO A 222 20.43 18.29 21.75
CA PRO A 222 21.73 17.73 22.16
C PRO A 222 21.90 16.29 21.71
N GLU A 223 20.82 15.50 21.70
CA GLU A 223 20.88 14.09 21.30
C GLU A 223 21.11 13.94 19.79
N LYS A 224 20.39 14.72 18.97
CA LYS A 224 20.61 14.75 17.52
C LYS A 224 22.05 15.18 17.19
N ALA A 225 22.58 16.16 17.90
CA ALA A 225 23.95 16.60 17.73
C ALA A 225 24.96 15.50 18.08
N ARG A 226 24.71 14.75 19.17
CA ARG A 226 25.53 13.59 19.58
C ARG A 226 25.48 12.47 18.54
N ALA A 227 24.31 12.12 18.04
CA ALA A 227 24.14 11.09 17.00
C ALA A 227 24.90 11.45 15.71
N ILE A 228 24.77 12.70 15.22
CA ILE A 228 25.53 13.18 14.05
C ILE A 228 27.06 13.10 14.27
N GLN A 229 27.52 13.48 15.45
CA GLN A 229 28.97 13.39 15.78
C GLN A 229 29.45 11.95 15.85
N ARG A 230 28.65 11.05 16.45
CA ARG A 230 28.92 9.60 16.52
C ARG A 230 29.09 9.05 15.09
N ARG A 231 28.10 9.29 14.24
CA ARG A 231 28.11 8.83 12.83
C ARG A 231 29.31 9.33 12.05
N ARG A 232 29.70 10.60 12.24
CA ARG A 232 30.93 11.16 11.64
C ARG A 232 32.22 10.49 12.16
N LYS A 233 32.29 10.18 13.46
CA LYS A 233 33.44 9.46 14.04
C LYS A 233 33.55 8.04 13.47
N LEU A 234 32.40 7.36 13.29
CA LEU A 234 32.36 6.00 12.71
C LEU A 234 32.81 6.01 11.25
N LEU A 235 32.33 6.95 10.45
CA LEU A 235 32.79 7.13 9.05
C LEU A 235 34.31 7.37 8.97
N LYS A 236 34.87 8.18 9.87
CA LYS A 236 36.33 8.41 9.94
C LYS A 236 37.11 7.14 10.29
N LYS A 237 36.48 6.15 10.95
CA LYS A 237 37.06 4.84 11.24
C LYS A 237 36.84 3.82 10.13
N GLY A 238 36.26 4.22 8.99
CA GLY A 238 35.96 3.32 7.87
C GLY A 238 34.75 2.41 8.09
N ALA A 239 33.91 2.69 9.09
CA ALA A 239 32.73 1.85 9.36
C ALA A 239 31.70 1.90 8.25
N ILE A 240 31.16 0.74 7.86
CA ILE A 240 30.01 0.64 6.97
C ILE A 240 28.77 1.01 7.79
N LEU A 241 28.00 2.00 7.29
CA LEU A 241 26.83 2.52 7.96
C LEU A 241 25.55 2.08 7.26
N GLU A 242 24.64 1.43 7.99
CA GLU A 242 23.26 1.24 7.56
C GLU A 242 22.45 2.54 7.69
N ASN A 243 21.44 2.70 6.85
CA ASN A 243 20.61 3.91 6.85
C ASN A 243 19.38 3.72 7.78
N PHE A 244 19.49 4.18 9.02
CA PHE A 244 18.40 4.24 9.99
C PHE A 244 18.52 5.47 10.90
N ASN A 245 17.47 5.77 11.66
CA ASN A 245 17.49 6.85 12.64
C ASN A 245 18.09 6.35 13.95
N ASP A 246 19.32 6.73 14.24
CA ASP A 246 20.07 6.32 15.45
C ASP A 246 19.33 6.65 16.76
N ILE A 247 18.54 7.72 16.80
CA ILE A 247 17.83 8.16 18.00
C ILE A 247 16.62 7.28 18.24
N GLU A 248 15.74 7.15 17.25
CA GLU A 248 14.56 6.30 17.34
C GLU A 248 14.95 4.86 17.65
N TYR A 249 16.04 4.38 17.05
CA TYR A 249 16.52 3.04 17.33
C TYR A 249 17.12 2.90 18.74
N THR A 250 17.77 3.94 19.26
CA THR A 250 18.26 3.96 20.66
C THR A 250 17.08 3.93 21.64
N GLU A 251 16.01 4.67 21.37
CA GLU A 251 14.77 4.65 22.16
C GLU A 251 14.10 3.27 22.11
N PHE A 252 14.04 2.66 20.93
CA PHE A 252 13.55 1.30 20.76
C PHE A 252 14.40 0.28 21.54
N LEU A 253 15.72 0.35 21.47
CA LEU A 253 16.61 -0.52 22.24
C LEU A 253 16.39 -0.34 23.75
N ASN A 254 16.21 0.88 24.23
CA ASN A 254 15.95 1.14 25.62
C ASN A 254 14.64 0.49 26.11
N LYS A 255 13.58 0.58 25.28
CA LYS A 255 12.30 -0.09 25.54
C LYS A 255 12.48 -1.61 25.55
N TRP A 256 13.09 -2.18 24.49
CA TRP A 256 13.30 -3.61 24.35
C TRP A 256 14.19 -4.20 25.49
N GLN A 257 15.21 -3.45 25.93
CA GLN A 257 16.09 -3.84 27.03
C GLN A 257 15.52 -3.46 28.40
N TYR A 258 14.32 -2.91 28.48
CA TYR A 258 13.70 -2.48 29.75
C TYR A 258 14.59 -1.55 30.59
N GLY A 259 15.28 -0.61 29.93
CA GLY A 259 16.22 0.31 30.58
C GLY A 259 17.43 -0.40 31.21
N ARG A 260 17.84 -1.55 30.69
CA ARG A 260 18.90 -2.37 31.26
C ARG A 260 20.09 -2.56 30.33
N CYS A 261 21.26 -2.74 30.92
CA CYS A 261 22.46 -3.08 30.16
C CYS A 261 22.31 -4.43 29.46
N PHE A 262 22.55 -4.47 28.14
CA PHE A 262 22.51 -5.70 27.36
C PHE A 262 23.44 -6.79 27.93
N HIS A 263 24.56 -6.42 28.53
CA HIS A 263 25.57 -7.39 28.97
C HIS A 263 25.35 -7.90 30.38
N CYS A 264 25.04 -7.03 31.36
CA CYS A 264 24.98 -7.43 32.76
C CYS A 264 23.61 -7.33 33.44
N ASN A 265 22.58 -6.83 32.74
CA ASN A 265 21.23 -6.55 33.25
C ASN A 265 21.13 -5.42 34.30
N THR A 266 22.22 -4.73 34.64
CA THR A 266 22.15 -3.57 35.54
C THR A 266 21.28 -2.49 34.89
N PRO A 267 20.41 -1.80 35.65
CA PRO A 267 19.68 -0.63 35.12
C PRO A 267 20.64 0.39 34.53
N ILE A 268 20.27 0.96 33.38
CA ILE A 268 21.02 2.00 32.70
C ILE A 268 20.17 3.25 32.65
N ASP A 269 20.52 4.24 33.44
CA ASP A 269 19.89 5.54 33.45
C ASP A 269 20.40 6.40 32.27
N ILE A 270 20.51 7.71 32.48
CA ILE A 270 20.95 8.71 31.48
C ILE A 270 22.34 8.41 30.88
N ALA A 271 23.21 7.64 31.59
CA ALA A 271 24.59 7.35 31.21
C ALA A 271 24.77 6.00 30.52
N HIS A 272 23.99 5.72 29.47
CA HIS A 272 24.20 4.54 28.65
C HIS A 272 25.13 4.81 27.46
N HIS A 273 25.81 3.74 27.03
CA HIS A 273 26.58 3.73 25.77
C HIS A 273 25.86 2.86 24.72
N VAL A 274 25.87 3.31 23.49
CA VAL A 274 25.50 2.48 22.34
C VAL A 274 26.72 1.66 21.97
N ASP A 275 26.71 0.37 22.31
CA ASP A 275 27.78 -0.56 22.02
C ASP A 275 27.58 -1.24 20.67
N HIS A 276 28.69 -1.55 19.98
CA HIS A 276 28.70 -2.42 18.81
C HIS A 276 29.05 -3.84 19.29
N LEU A 277 28.08 -4.75 19.23
CA LEU A 277 28.23 -6.13 19.68
C LEU A 277 29.42 -6.81 19.02
N TYR A 278 29.52 -6.72 17.71
CA TYR A 278 30.75 -6.98 16.96
C TYR A 278 31.53 -5.68 16.72
N PRO A 279 32.79 -5.58 17.18
CA PRO A 279 33.50 -4.30 17.22
C PRO A 279 33.80 -3.69 15.84
N ILE A 280 33.59 -2.37 15.70
CA ILE A 280 33.93 -1.61 14.46
C ILE A 280 35.39 -1.79 14.05
N VAL A 281 36.31 -1.86 14.99
CA VAL A 281 37.75 -2.05 14.70
C VAL A 281 38.11 -3.43 14.16
N LYS A 282 37.18 -4.37 14.21
CA LYS A 282 37.21 -5.69 13.58
C LYS A 282 36.31 -5.77 12.35
N ASN A 283 35.99 -4.65 11.70
CA ASN A 283 35.12 -4.50 10.55
C ASN A 283 33.62 -4.69 10.83
N GLY A 284 33.17 -4.55 12.08
CA GLY A 284 31.76 -4.54 12.43
C GLY A 284 31.01 -3.37 11.76
N ARG A 285 29.79 -3.61 11.31
CA ARG A 285 28.95 -2.59 10.70
C ARG A 285 28.22 -1.77 11.75
N HIS A 286 27.93 -0.51 11.45
CA HIS A 286 26.98 0.28 12.21
C HIS A 286 25.58 0.01 11.65
N ALA A 287 24.99 -1.08 12.10
CA ALA A 287 23.73 -1.64 11.65
C ALA A 287 22.86 -2.00 12.86
N LYS A 288 21.55 -2.00 12.69
CA LYS A 288 20.59 -2.29 13.77
C LYS A 288 20.94 -3.58 14.52
N GLN A 289 21.22 -4.66 13.79
CA GLN A 289 21.56 -5.96 14.38
C GLN A 289 22.85 -5.96 15.21
N ASN A 290 23.72 -4.99 15.02
CA ASN A 290 25.01 -4.90 15.70
C ASN A 290 25.02 -3.89 16.87
N LEU A 291 23.89 -3.36 17.28
CA LEU A 291 23.78 -2.34 18.32
C LEU A 291 23.03 -2.83 19.55
N ALA A 292 23.54 -2.47 20.72
CA ALA A 292 22.84 -2.64 21.99
C ALA A 292 23.19 -1.49 22.95
N LEU A 293 22.34 -1.28 23.95
CA LEU A 293 22.63 -0.35 25.04
C LEU A 293 23.42 -1.06 26.15
N SER A 294 24.49 -0.47 26.59
CA SER A 294 25.33 -1.02 27.64
C SER A 294 25.68 0.04 28.68
N CYS A 295 25.93 -0.40 29.90
CA CYS A 295 26.53 0.46 30.92
C CYS A 295 28.00 0.80 30.57
N PRO A 296 28.52 1.93 31.05
CA PRO A 296 29.90 2.34 30.78
C PRO A 296 30.96 1.28 31.16
N PHE A 297 30.73 0.56 32.25
CA PHE A 297 31.61 -0.51 32.71
C PHE A 297 31.71 -1.67 31.70
N CYS A 298 30.56 -2.24 31.28
CA CYS A 298 30.55 -3.35 30.33
C CYS A 298 31.11 -2.94 28.96
N ASN A 299 30.74 -1.76 28.47
CA ASN A 299 31.27 -1.25 27.21
C ASN A 299 32.79 -1.04 27.25
N GLY A 300 33.31 -0.52 28.36
CA GLY A 300 34.75 -0.33 28.56
C GLY A 300 35.50 -1.68 28.71
N SER A 301 34.98 -2.59 29.51
CA SER A 301 35.55 -3.93 29.74
C SER A 301 35.57 -4.80 28.49
N LYS A 302 34.46 -4.78 27.72
CA LYS A 302 34.37 -5.46 26.41
C LYS A 302 35.33 -4.85 25.39
N GLY A 303 35.30 -3.54 25.22
CA GLY A 303 36.19 -2.82 24.30
C GLY A 303 36.21 -3.42 22.90
N LYS A 304 37.34 -3.99 22.47
CA LYS A 304 37.56 -4.63 21.16
C LYS A 304 37.32 -6.14 21.14
N LYS A 305 36.96 -6.75 22.29
CA LYS A 305 36.83 -8.18 22.45
C LYS A 305 35.54 -8.72 21.83
N LEU A 306 35.59 -9.96 21.39
CA LEU A 306 34.44 -10.68 20.83
C LEU A 306 33.55 -11.22 21.94
N LEU A 307 32.26 -10.95 21.87
CA LEU A 307 31.26 -11.42 22.83
C LEU A 307 31.17 -12.96 22.83
N GLY A 308 31.19 -13.56 23.99
CA GLY A 308 31.09 -15.02 24.17
C GLY A 308 32.32 -15.83 23.74
N ILE A 309 33.37 -15.18 23.24
CA ILE A 309 34.62 -15.81 22.79
C ILE A 309 35.82 -15.24 23.57
N GLU A 310 36.05 -13.93 23.45
CA GLU A 310 37.17 -13.24 24.12
C GLU A 310 36.71 -12.50 25.40
N TRP A 311 35.44 -12.32 25.55
CA TRP A 311 34.82 -11.65 26.69
C TRP A 311 33.40 -12.16 26.94
N THR A 312 33.14 -12.57 28.18
CA THR A 312 31.81 -12.99 28.65
C THR A 312 31.40 -12.09 29.82
N PRO A 313 30.25 -11.43 29.74
CA PRO A 313 29.77 -10.60 30.83
C PRO A 313 29.26 -11.45 32.00
N LEU A 314 29.36 -10.91 33.20
CA LEU A 314 28.65 -11.45 34.35
C LEU A 314 27.20 -10.95 34.30
N ILE A 315 26.29 -11.83 33.90
CA ILE A 315 24.86 -11.50 33.78
C ILE A 315 24.15 -11.75 35.10
N THR A 316 23.50 -10.75 35.65
CA THR A 316 22.59 -10.91 36.78
C THR A 316 21.29 -11.55 36.25
N ARG A 317 20.99 -12.78 36.71
CA ARG A 317 19.75 -13.48 36.36
C ARG A 317 18.56 -12.75 36.95
N MET A 318 17.46 -12.76 36.22
CA MET A 318 16.21 -12.07 36.56
C MET A 318 15.02 -12.92 36.15
N ASP A 319 13.93 -12.78 36.89
CA ASP A 319 12.65 -13.34 36.44
C ASP A 319 12.20 -12.69 35.13
N VAL A 320 11.44 -13.46 34.36
CA VAL A 320 10.87 -12.98 33.12
C VAL A 320 9.57 -12.22 33.44
N PRO A 321 9.54 -10.89 33.27
CA PRO A 321 8.32 -10.12 33.50
C PRO A 321 7.34 -10.38 32.37
N ILE A 322 6.14 -10.89 32.70
CA ILE A 322 5.09 -11.15 31.69
C ILE A 322 4.18 -9.94 31.61
N PHE A 323 3.94 -9.45 30.41
CA PHE A 323 2.93 -8.42 30.17
C PHE A 323 1.60 -9.08 29.82
N ILE A 324 0.54 -8.71 30.54
CA ILE A 324 -0.83 -9.20 30.32
C ILE A 324 -1.70 -7.97 30.03
N PRO A 325 -2.24 -7.81 28.80
CA PRO A 325 -3.17 -6.72 28.49
C PRO A 325 -4.45 -6.83 29.34
N GLU A 326 -4.88 -5.74 29.98
CA GLU A 326 -6.04 -5.73 30.88
C GLU A 326 -7.33 -6.21 30.18
N GLU A 327 -7.55 -5.80 28.93
CA GLU A 327 -8.72 -6.18 28.15
C GLU A 327 -8.70 -7.65 27.68
N TYR A 328 -7.54 -8.30 27.71
CA TYR A 328 -7.34 -9.66 27.17
C TYR A 328 -6.47 -10.50 28.14
N PRO A 329 -7.01 -10.89 29.31
CA PRO A 329 -6.22 -11.54 30.37
C PRO A 329 -5.65 -12.90 29.98
N ASN A 330 -6.14 -13.51 28.92
CA ASN A 330 -5.60 -14.76 28.38
C ASN A 330 -4.39 -14.55 27.47
N ILE A 331 -4.07 -13.32 27.07
CA ILE A 331 -2.89 -13.02 26.27
C ILE A 331 -1.72 -12.72 27.21
N HIS A 332 -0.68 -13.53 27.12
CA HIS A 332 0.56 -13.35 27.89
C HIS A 332 1.70 -13.04 26.92
N VAL A 333 2.25 -11.85 27.00
CA VAL A 333 3.36 -11.40 26.15
C VAL A 333 4.68 -11.63 26.87
N ILE A 334 5.54 -12.42 26.25
CA ILE A 334 6.83 -12.87 26.81
C ILE A 334 7.95 -11.99 26.24
N PRO A 335 8.65 -11.20 27.08
CA PRO A 335 9.76 -10.39 26.63
C PRO A 335 10.98 -11.23 26.24
N THR A 336 11.34 -11.18 24.95
CA THR A 336 12.45 -11.97 24.40
C THR A 336 13.80 -11.61 25.02
N PHE A 337 13.99 -10.38 25.46
CA PHE A 337 15.17 -9.94 26.17
C PHE A 337 15.46 -10.79 27.41
N PHE A 338 14.44 -11.17 28.19
CA PHE A 338 14.58 -11.93 29.42
C PHE A 338 14.49 -13.44 29.22
N CYS A 339 13.65 -13.94 28.33
CA CYS A 339 13.44 -15.38 28.15
C CYS A 339 14.47 -16.05 27.21
N SER A 340 15.49 -15.32 26.75
CA SER A 340 16.57 -15.88 25.92
C SER A 340 17.62 -16.63 26.72
N ASP A 341 18.46 -17.42 26.04
CA ASP A 341 19.62 -18.13 26.61
C ASP A 341 20.72 -17.20 27.14
N ARG A 342 20.55 -15.87 26.94
CA ARG A 342 21.35 -14.85 27.60
C ARG A 342 21.02 -14.75 29.09
N ASN A 343 19.74 -14.81 29.46
CA ASN A 343 19.24 -14.57 30.81
C ASN A 343 18.90 -15.85 31.59
N LEU A 344 18.40 -16.88 30.91
CA LEU A 344 17.96 -18.12 31.52
C LEU A 344 19.03 -19.22 31.43
N GLU A 345 19.13 -20.05 32.46
CA GLU A 345 19.96 -21.26 32.43
C GLU A 345 19.34 -22.34 31.55
N ASN A 346 18.01 -22.55 31.70
CA ASN A 346 17.25 -23.54 30.99
C ASN A 346 16.20 -22.89 30.05
N PRO A 347 16.62 -22.11 29.03
CA PRO A 347 15.71 -21.39 28.17
C PRO A 347 14.81 -22.33 27.34
N ARG A 348 15.27 -23.57 27.12
CA ARG A 348 14.56 -24.58 26.31
C ARG A 348 13.29 -25.09 26.99
N SER A 349 13.24 -25.19 28.29
CA SER A 349 12.09 -25.69 29.06
C SER A 349 11.18 -24.56 29.54
N TRP A 350 11.72 -23.36 29.73
CA TRP A 350 11.04 -22.28 30.44
C TRP A 350 9.63 -21.97 29.87
N VAL A 351 9.50 -21.79 28.57
CA VAL A 351 8.18 -21.49 27.92
C VAL A 351 7.23 -22.70 28.04
N VAL A 352 7.79 -23.92 27.97
CA VAL A 352 7.00 -25.17 28.14
C VAL A 352 6.45 -25.24 29.58
N ASP A 353 7.28 -24.98 30.58
CA ASP A 353 6.89 -25.03 31.98
C ASP A 353 5.92 -23.90 32.32
N TYR A 354 6.16 -22.69 31.77
CA TYR A 354 5.22 -21.59 31.91
C TYR A 354 3.84 -21.91 31.31
N LYS A 355 3.80 -22.51 30.12
CA LYS A 355 2.54 -22.91 29.46
C LYS A 355 1.81 -24.01 30.24
N LYS A 356 2.51 -24.94 30.87
CA LYS A 356 1.91 -25.96 31.74
C LYS A 356 1.29 -25.34 33.01
N ALA A 357 1.93 -24.31 33.57
CA ALA A 357 1.40 -23.59 34.74
C ALA A 357 0.21 -22.68 34.36
N HIS A 358 0.12 -22.25 33.12
CA HIS A 358 -0.93 -21.36 32.61
C HIS A 358 -1.57 -21.95 31.34
N PRO A 359 -2.31 -23.06 31.42
CA PRO A 359 -2.78 -23.81 30.25
C PRO A 359 -3.71 -23.01 29.33
N GLU A 360 -4.53 -22.11 29.88
CA GLU A 360 -5.47 -21.28 29.12
C GLU A 360 -4.82 -20.04 28.49
N SER A 361 -3.56 -19.73 28.81
CA SER A 361 -2.87 -18.56 28.27
C SER A 361 -2.52 -18.74 26.79
N LEU A 362 -2.57 -17.64 26.04
CA LEU A 362 -2.07 -17.53 24.68
C LEU A 362 -0.73 -16.80 24.73
N LEU A 363 0.36 -17.51 24.44
CA LEU A 363 1.71 -17.01 24.62
C LEU A 363 2.25 -16.43 23.31
N PHE A 364 2.62 -15.15 23.34
CA PHE A 364 3.28 -14.47 22.23
C PHE A 364 4.58 -13.84 22.68
N PHE A 365 5.57 -13.77 21.82
CA PHE A 365 6.74 -12.97 22.07
C PHE A 365 6.45 -11.48 21.86
N ASP A 366 7.22 -10.61 22.51
CA ASP A 366 7.08 -9.15 22.41
C ASP A 366 7.14 -8.64 20.96
N PHE A 367 8.04 -9.17 20.13
CA PHE A 367 8.10 -8.83 18.70
C PHE A 367 6.85 -9.28 17.93
N GLU A 368 6.32 -10.48 18.21
CA GLU A 368 5.08 -10.95 17.59
C GLU A 368 3.89 -10.05 17.98
N TRP A 369 3.85 -9.65 19.25
CA TRP A 369 2.82 -8.73 19.76
C TRP A 369 2.94 -7.33 19.12
N GLU A 370 4.12 -6.73 19.07
CA GLU A 370 4.32 -5.39 18.51
C GLU A 370 4.01 -5.32 17.01
N GLU A 371 4.37 -6.36 16.25
CA GLU A 371 4.12 -6.39 14.80
C GLU A 371 2.67 -6.76 14.45
N LYS A 372 2.02 -7.63 15.24
CA LYS A 372 0.74 -8.27 14.87
C LYS A 372 -0.33 -8.16 15.95
N GLN A 373 -0.26 -7.16 16.82
CA GLN A 373 -1.21 -6.95 17.91
C GLN A 373 -2.67 -7.00 17.45
N THR A 374 -3.02 -6.26 16.40
CA THR A 374 -4.38 -6.23 15.84
C THR A 374 -4.84 -7.62 15.41
N LEU A 375 -3.99 -8.37 14.70
CA LEU A 375 -4.30 -9.73 14.25
C LEU A 375 -4.50 -10.69 15.43
N ILE A 376 -3.63 -10.60 16.44
CA ILE A 376 -3.72 -11.43 17.65
C ILE A 376 -5.05 -11.15 18.38
N ILE A 377 -5.40 -9.89 18.58
CA ILE A 377 -6.68 -9.49 19.21
C ILE A 377 -7.88 -9.98 18.37
N GLU A 378 -7.85 -9.81 17.06
CA GLU A 378 -8.92 -10.30 16.19
C GLU A 378 -9.04 -11.82 16.25
N SER A 379 -7.93 -12.57 16.37
CA SER A 379 -7.97 -14.02 16.53
C SER A 379 -8.62 -14.46 17.85
N VAL A 380 -8.43 -13.69 18.92
CA VAL A 380 -9.11 -13.91 20.21
C VAL A 380 -10.61 -13.60 20.09
N LYS A 381 -10.98 -12.48 19.49
CA LYS A 381 -12.38 -12.13 19.21
C LYS A 381 -13.08 -13.18 18.36
N ASN A 382 -12.38 -13.74 17.35
CA ASN A 382 -12.92 -14.85 16.54
C ASN A 382 -13.23 -16.07 17.40
N LYS A 383 -12.34 -16.47 18.31
CA LYS A 383 -12.57 -17.59 19.24
C LYS A 383 -13.73 -17.35 20.20
N LEU A 384 -13.95 -16.09 20.58
CA LEU A 384 -15.07 -15.69 21.45
C LEU A 384 -16.39 -15.48 20.68
N GLY A 385 -16.40 -15.69 19.36
CA GLY A 385 -17.60 -15.49 18.52
C GLY A 385 -17.99 -14.02 18.31
N LEU A 386 -17.11 -13.09 18.62
CA LEU A 386 -17.37 -11.64 18.54
C LEU A 386 -17.08 -11.03 17.15
N SER A 387 -16.52 -11.80 16.24
CA SER A 387 -16.15 -11.33 14.90
C SER A 387 -17.25 -11.56 13.88
N LYS A 388 -17.25 -10.74 12.82
CA LYS A 388 -18.13 -10.95 11.66
C LYS A 388 -17.83 -12.31 11.02
N THR A 389 -18.87 -13.06 10.72
CA THR A 389 -18.76 -14.39 10.13
C THR A 389 -19.15 -14.38 8.66
N LEU A 390 -18.35 -15.07 7.84
CA LEU A 390 -18.63 -15.34 6.43
C LEU A 390 -18.80 -16.84 6.23
N GLY A 391 -19.89 -17.30 5.60
CA GLY A 391 -20.03 -18.70 5.23
C GLY A 391 -19.16 -19.04 4.01
N ALA A 392 -18.33 -20.07 4.11
CA ALA A 392 -17.48 -20.52 3.00
C ALA A 392 -18.26 -20.93 1.73
N ARG A 393 -19.56 -21.23 1.83
CA ARG A 393 -20.43 -21.48 0.68
C ARG A 393 -20.52 -20.29 -0.28
N LYS A 394 -20.36 -19.07 0.25
CA LYS A 394 -20.38 -17.83 -0.54
C LYS A 394 -19.04 -17.52 -1.23
N THR A 395 -17.98 -18.24 -0.91
CA THR A 395 -16.64 -18.03 -1.46
C THR A 395 -16.36 -18.98 -2.62
N GLN A 396 -15.42 -18.65 -3.48
CA GLN A 396 -14.82 -19.55 -4.46
C GLN A 396 -13.42 -19.93 -3.99
N CYS A 397 -13.05 -21.23 -4.08
CA CYS A 397 -11.68 -21.68 -3.82
C CYS A 397 -10.93 -21.80 -5.14
N VAL A 398 -9.82 -21.09 -5.26
CA VAL A 398 -9.00 -21.02 -6.48
C VAL A 398 -7.53 -21.20 -6.12
N GLU A 399 -6.73 -21.67 -7.06
CA GLU A 399 -5.28 -21.59 -6.95
C GLU A 399 -4.83 -20.14 -7.19
N ILE A 400 -3.87 -19.66 -6.41
CA ILE A 400 -3.38 -18.28 -6.44
C ILE A 400 -1.86 -18.24 -6.59
N GLU A 401 -1.35 -17.12 -7.06
CA GLU A 401 0.08 -16.89 -7.21
C GLU A 401 0.78 -16.70 -5.85
N ILE A 402 2.08 -17.00 -5.85
CA ILE A 402 2.91 -16.90 -4.63
C ILE A 402 2.91 -15.48 -4.04
N GLN A 403 2.85 -14.44 -4.87
CA GLN A 403 2.85 -13.04 -4.45
C GLN A 403 1.60 -12.71 -3.63
N ASP A 404 0.41 -13.12 -4.11
CA ASP A 404 -0.86 -12.91 -3.43
C ASP A 404 -0.91 -13.69 -2.12
N ALA A 405 -0.41 -14.94 -2.14
CA ALA A 405 -0.31 -15.76 -0.94
C ALA A 405 0.64 -15.16 0.10
N GLN A 406 1.76 -14.59 -0.34
CA GLN A 406 2.74 -13.94 0.52
C GLN A 406 2.14 -12.70 1.19
N GLU A 407 1.56 -11.79 0.41
CA GLU A 407 0.93 -10.57 0.93
C GLU A 407 -0.16 -10.88 1.96
N PHE A 408 -1.02 -11.85 1.64
CA PHE A 408 -2.11 -12.25 2.54
C PHE A 408 -1.58 -12.89 3.83
N LEU A 409 -0.66 -13.86 3.74
CA LEU A 409 -0.15 -14.58 4.91
C LEU A 409 0.74 -13.71 5.80
N GLU A 410 1.51 -12.77 5.23
CA GLU A 410 2.23 -11.77 6.04
C GLU A 410 1.28 -10.88 6.83
N THR A 411 0.10 -10.58 6.27
CA THR A 411 -0.89 -9.73 6.93
C THR A 411 -1.73 -10.49 7.96
N PHE A 412 -2.17 -11.72 7.65
CA PHE A 412 -3.21 -12.43 8.41
C PHE A 412 -2.74 -13.69 9.14
N HIS A 413 -1.45 -14.06 9.06
CA HIS A 413 -0.91 -15.18 9.82
C HIS A 413 0.14 -14.71 10.84
N VAL A 414 0.06 -15.17 12.10
CA VAL A 414 0.99 -14.75 13.18
C VAL A 414 2.44 -15.00 12.81
N GLN A 415 2.75 -16.16 12.24
CA GLN A 415 4.10 -16.51 11.80
C GLN A 415 4.43 -16.03 10.38
N GLY A 416 3.57 -15.25 9.74
CA GLY A 416 3.77 -14.74 8.39
C GLY A 416 3.73 -15.81 7.30
N PHE A 417 4.34 -15.48 6.17
CA PHE A 417 4.39 -16.35 5.00
C PHE A 417 5.15 -17.66 5.25
N GLY A 418 4.64 -18.73 4.67
CA GLY A 418 5.30 -20.03 4.58
C GLY A 418 5.27 -20.52 3.15
N SER A 419 6.44 -20.78 2.57
CA SER A 419 6.55 -21.28 1.19
C SER A 419 5.80 -22.59 1.00
N GLY A 420 5.18 -22.76 -0.15
CA GLY A 420 4.43 -23.95 -0.57
C GLY A 420 4.81 -24.40 -1.98
N THR A 421 4.34 -25.59 -2.34
CA THR A 421 4.38 -26.09 -3.72
C THR A 421 3.24 -25.47 -4.53
N PHE A 422 2.10 -25.25 -3.88
CA PHE A 422 0.95 -24.53 -4.43
C PHE A 422 0.20 -23.79 -3.31
N TYR A 423 -0.65 -22.85 -3.69
CA TYR A 423 -1.40 -22.01 -2.78
C TYR A 423 -2.88 -21.98 -3.19
N LEU A 424 -3.77 -22.09 -2.20
CA LEU A 424 -5.21 -21.96 -2.41
C LEU A 424 -5.73 -20.72 -1.73
N GLY A 425 -6.56 -19.95 -2.45
CA GLY A 425 -7.25 -18.75 -1.96
C GLY A 425 -8.77 -18.95 -1.91
N LEU A 426 -9.42 -18.49 -0.84
CA LEU A 426 -10.87 -18.27 -0.84
C LEU A 426 -11.15 -16.85 -1.25
N VAL A 427 -11.93 -16.69 -2.33
CA VAL A 427 -12.33 -15.38 -2.87
C VAL A 427 -13.81 -15.15 -2.59
N TYR A 428 -14.13 -13.96 -2.10
CA TYR A 428 -15.46 -13.42 -1.90
C TYR A 428 -15.52 -11.98 -2.39
N GLU A 429 -16.45 -11.66 -3.30
CA GLU A 429 -16.57 -10.30 -3.90
C GLU A 429 -15.21 -9.74 -4.36
N ASP A 430 -14.49 -10.51 -5.19
CA ASP A 430 -13.17 -10.21 -5.76
C ASP A 430 -12.04 -9.95 -4.73
N SER A 431 -12.26 -10.31 -3.46
CA SER A 431 -11.27 -10.15 -2.40
C SER A 431 -10.88 -11.49 -1.80
N LEU A 432 -9.59 -11.69 -1.51
CA LEU A 432 -9.11 -12.84 -0.75
C LEU A 432 -9.57 -12.71 0.71
N VAL A 433 -10.26 -13.77 1.19
CA VAL A 433 -10.75 -13.90 2.57
C VAL A 433 -10.13 -15.07 3.32
N GLY A 434 -9.36 -15.89 2.66
CA GLY A 434 -8.60 -16.98 3.25
C GLY A 434 -7.52 -17.47 2.30
N VAL A 435 -6.37 -17.90 2.83
CA VAL A 435 -5.24 -18.47 2.07
C VAL A 435 -4.64 -19.64 2.80
N SER A 436 -4.25 -20.68 2.04
CA SER A 436 -3.49 -21.82 2.54
C SER A 436 -2.29 -22.14 1.64
N SER A 437 -1.17 -22.51 2.25
CA SER A 437 0.04 -22.99 1.55
C SER A 437 0.27 -24.47 1.79
N TRP A 438 0.57 -25.19 0.73
CA TRP A 438 0.70 -26.65 0.69
C TRP A 438 2.05 -27.08 0.14
N ILE A 439 2.70 -28.04 0.80
CA ILE A 439 3.98 -28.60 0.37
C ILE A 439 3.77 -30.07 0.00
N CYS A 440 4.02 -30.40 -1.26
CA CYS A 440 4.01 -31.80 -1.71
C CYS A 440 5.37 -32.45 -1.40
N ARG A 441 5.34 -33.54 -0.64
CA ARG A 441 6.50 -34.40 -0.35
C ARG A 441 6.24 -35.80 -0.90
N SER A 442 7.26 -36.60 -1.03
CA SER A 442 7.14 -37.98 -1.54
C SER A 442 6.24 -38.88 -0.69
N SER A 443 6.19 -38.67 0.64
CA SER A 443 5.43 -39.50 1.58
C SER A 443 4.22 -38.87 2.20
N CYS A 444 4.04 -37.55 2.03
CA CYS A 444 2.91 -36.81 2.60
C CYS A 444 2.73 -35.47 1.89
N MET A 445 1.54 -34.89 2.04
CA MET A 445 1.32 -33.47 1.75
C MET A 445 1.29 -32.71 3.08
N GLU A 446 1.92 -31.55 3.17
CA GLU A 446 1.98 -30.74 4.37
C GLU A 446 1.16 -29.46 4.18
N LEU A 447 0.17 -29.24 5.06
CA LEU A 447 -0.47 -27.93 5.22
C LEU A 447 0.47 -27.06 6.06
N ASN A 448 1.22 -26.19 5.40
CA ASN A 448 2.27 -25.38 6.06
C ASN A 448 1.71 -24.14 6.72
N ARG A 449 0.78 -23.42 6.06
CA ARG A 449 0.12 -22.21 6.59
C ARG A 449 -1.35 -22.17 6.17
N MET A 450 -2.18 -21.64 7.05
CA MET A 450 -3.56 -21.30 6.73
C MET A 450 -4.02 -20.11 7.56
N ALA A 451 -4.58 -19.10 6.91
CA ALA A 451 -5.12 -17.93 7.56
C ALA A 451 -6.41 -17.45 6.91
N PHE A 452 -7.24 -16.75 7.70
CA PHE A 452 -8.50 -16.16 7.26
C PHE A 452 -8.58 -14.70 7.70
N LYS A 453 -9.16 -13.86 6.86
CA LYS A 453 -9.56 -12.50 7.21
C LYS A 453 -10.89 -12.56 7.96
N GLY A 454 -10.84 -12.58 9.30
CA GLY A 454 -12.01 -12.80 10.17
C GLY A 454 -12.42 -14.28 10.25
N THR A 455 -13.67 -14.55 10.56
CA THR A 455 -14.20 -15.92 10.70
C THR A 455 -14.86 -16.39 9.41
N VAL A 456 -14.27 -17.40 8.75
CA VAL A 456 -14.85 -18.04 7.55
C VAL A 456 -15.33 -19.43 7.92
N VAL A 457 -16.62 -19.55 8.26
CA VAL A 457 -17.24 -20.81 8.67
C VAL A 457 -17.22 -21.83 7.55
N GLY A 458 -16.61 -23.00 7.78
CA GLY A 458 -16.37 -24.04 6.76
C GLY A 458 -15.23 -23.74 5.79
N GLY A 459 -14.47 -22.66 6.02
CA GLY A 459 -13.32 -22.28 5.18
C GLY A 459 -12.23 -23.35 5.14
N PHE A 460 -11.86 -23.90 6.29
CA PHE A 460 -10.89 -24.98 6.37
C PHE A 460 -11.33 -26.22 5.57
N SER A 461 -12.56 -26.71 5.82
CA SER A 461 -13.11 -27.88 5.08
C SER A 461 -13.13 -27.65 3.58
N LYS A 462 -13.45 -26.44 3.13
CA LYS A 462 -13.49 -26.10 1.71
C LYS A 462 -12.09 -26.10 1.09
N MET A 463 -11.11 -25.50 1.75
CA MET A 463 -9.71 -25.51 1.31
C MET A 463 -9.11 -26.94 1.30
N LEU A 464 -9.41 -27.72 2.36
CA LEU A 464 -8.98 -29.11 2.43
C LEU A 464 -9.55 -29.94 1.28
N LYS A 465 -10.85 -29.80 0.99
CA LYS A 465 -11.49 -30.48 -0.14
C LYS A 465 -10.86 -30.09 -1.48
N SER A 466 -10.56 -28.81 -1.67
CA SER A 466 -9.87 -28.36 -2.90
C SER A 466 -8.45 -28.89 -2.99
N ALA A 467 -7.72 -28.98 -1.88
CA ALA A 467 -6.38 -29.55 -1.85
C ALA A 467 -6.37 -31.05 -2.16
N LEU A 468 -7.38 -31.81 -1.68
CA LEU A 468 -7.56 -33.22 -2.00
C LEU A 468 -7.90 -33.46 -3.48
N SER A 469 -8.49 -32.49 -4.15
CA SER A 469 -8.81 -32.54 -5.59
C SER A 469 -7.72 -31.90 -6.46
N HIS A 470 -6.65 -31.41 -5.86
CA HIS A 470 -5.58 -30.73 -6.59
C HIS A 470 -4.72 -31.73 -7.40
N PRO A 471 -4.30 -31.41 -8.65
CA PRO A 471 -3.53 -32.33 -9.52
C PRO A 471 -2.22 -32.83 -8.90
N LEU A 472 -1.60 -32.06 -8.02
CA LEU A 472 -0.36 -32.43 -7.31
C LEU A 472 -0.61 -33.32 -6.07
N TYR A 473 -1.86 -33.57 -5.70
CA TYR A 473 -2.18 -34.49 -4.61
C TYR A 473 -2.09 -35.94 -5.07
N THR A 474 -1.30 -36.72 -4.37
CA THR A 474 -0.98 -38.12 -4.77
C THR A 474 -1.63 -39.19 -3.89
N GLY A 475 -2.68 -38.82 -3.10
CA GLY A 475 -3.35 -39.76 -2.21
C GLY A 475 -2.62 -40.01 -0.88
N ASN A 476 -1.47 -39.37 -0.66
CA ASN A 476 -0.70 -39.50 0.57
C ASN A 476 -1.37 -38.81 1.76
N PRO A 477 -1.08 -39.24 3.01
CA PRO A 477 -1.58 -38.54 4.21
C PRO A 477 -1.22 -37.06 4.21
N ILE A 478 -2.12 -36.23 4.75
CA ILE A 478 -1.85 -34.81 4.94
C ILE A 478 -1.40 -34.58 6.39
N ILE A 479 -0.30 -33.88 6.57
CA ILE A 479 0.22 -33.50 7.88
C ILE A 479 0.16 -32.00 8.09
N SER A 480 0.05 -31.57 9.35
CA SER A 480 0.21 -30.17 9.73
C SER A 480 0.75 -30.07 11.15
N PHE A 481 1.28 -28.89 11.48
CA PHE A 481 1.86 -28.61 12.79
C PHE A 481 1.18 -27.41 13.41
N VAL A 482 0.88 -27.50 14.71
CA VAL A 482 0.21 -26.46 15.48
C VAL A 482 1.15 -25.96 16.58
N ASP A 483 1.36 -24.64 16.63
CA ASP A 483 2.13 -24.00 17.70
C ASP A 483 1.30 -23.96 19.00
N SER A 484 1.67 -24.81 19.96
CA SER A 484 0.95 -24.97 21.22
C SER A 484 1.04 -23.75 22.16
N ARG A 485 1.81 -22.73 21.80
CA ARG A 485 1.83 -21.47 22.54
C ARG A 485 0.46 -20.77 22.51
N TYR A 486 -0.24 -20.78 21.38
CA TYR A 486 -1.48 -20.03 21.18
C TYR A 486 -2.59 -20.79 20.43
N ALA A 487 -2.38 -22.05 20.05
CA ALA A 487 -3.38 -22.86 19.36
C ALA A 487 -3.49 -24.26 19.96
N THR A 488 -4.71 -24.78 20.03
CA THR A 488 -5.02 -26.12 20.56
C THR A 488 -5.08 -27.19 19.49
N GLY A 489 -5.42 -26.80 18.24
CA GLY A 489 -5.62 -27.71 17.12
C GLY A 489 -7.05 -28.26 16.98
N GLU A 490 -8.02 -27.75 17.73
CA GLU A 490 -9.42 -28.23 17.66
C GLU A 490 -10.01 -28.09 16.24
N SER A 491 -9.73 -26.99 15.53
CA SER A 491 -10.17 -26.80 14.15
C SER A 491 -9.66 -27.87 13.17
N TYR A 492 -8.55 -28.52 13.48
CA TYR A 492 -8.05 -29.67 12.71
C TYR A 492 -8.87 -30.92 12.98
N LYS A 493 -9.24 -31.16 14.26
CA LYS A 493 -10.08 -32.33 14.64
C LYS A 493 -11.47 -32.24 14.00
N GLU A 494 -12.04 -31.03 13.96
CA GLU A 494 -13.34 -30.77 13.32
C GLU A 494 -13.40 -31.14 11.84
N VAL A 495 -12.28 -31.04 11.13
CA VAL A 495 -12.19 -31.40 9.71
C VAL A 495 -11.60 -32.81 9.46
N GLY A 496 -11.47 -33.61 10.52
CA GLY A 496 -11.09 -35.02 10.43
C GLY A 496 -9.61 -35.34 10.62
N PHE A 497 -8.76 -34.38 10.96
CA PHE A 497 -7.39 -34.69 11.36
C PHE A 497 -7.34 -35.35 12.74
N LYS A 498 -6.39 -36.25 12.90
CA LYS A 498 -6.09 -36.88 14.21
C LYS A 498 -4.78 -36.32 14.75
N GLU A 499 -4.74 -36.04 16.05
CA GLU A 499 -3.50 -35.68 16.74
C GLU A 499 -2.55 -36.87 16.72
N ASN A 500 -1.32 -36.65 16.29
CA ASN A 500 -0.29 -37.68 16.10
C ASN A 500 1.03 -37.25 16.73
N GLY A 501 0.98 -37.04 18.05
CA GLY A 501 2.13 -36.68 18.85
C GLY A 501 2.64 -35.23 18.69
N GLU A 502 3.88 -35.02 19.04
CA GLU A 502 4.54 -33.72 19.04
C GLU A 502 5.90 -33.79 18.32
N THR A 503 6.45 -32.63 17.99
CA THR A 503 7.84 -32.55 17.51
C THR A 503 8.83 -33.01 18.57
N SER A 504 9.97 -33.59 18.17
CA SER A 504 10.99 -34.13 19.07
C SER A 504 11.56 -33.06 20.02
N SER A 505 11.63 -31.80 19.58
CA SER A 505 12.11 -30.68 20.36
C SER A 505 11.27 -29.43 20.17
N PRO A 506 11.25 -28.51 21.18
CA PRO A 506 10.63 -27.20 21.01
C PRO A 506 11.22 -26.43 19.84
N THR A 507 10.40 -25.60 19.22
CA THR A 507 10.86 -24.66 18.18
C THR A 507 11.64 -23.52 18.84
N TYR A 508 12.66 -23.01 18.15
CA TYR A 508 13.42 -21.86 18.63
C TYR A 508 13.72 -20.86 17.53
N TRP A 509 13.96 -19.65 17.97
CA TRP A 509 14.32 -18.50 17.13
C TRP A 509 15.60 -17.86 17.68
N TYR A 510 16.20 -17.01 16.88
CA TYR A 510 17.25 -16.11 17.33
C TYR A 510 16.69 -14.70 17.48
N VAL A 511 17.11 -13.98 18.52
CA VAL A 511 16.64 -12.63 18.84
C VAL A 511 17.81 -11.72 19.17
N ASN A 512 17.67 -10.49 18.75
CA ASN A 512 18.44 -9.34 19.22
C ASN A 512 17.55 -8.10 19.18
N GLY A 513 18.09 -6.90 19.44
CA GLY A 513 17.32 -5.67 19.39
C GLY A 513 16.77 -5.31 18.00
N SER A 514 17.06 -6.04 16.93
CA SER A 514 16.53 -5.75 15.60
C SER A 514 15.35 -6.63 15.18
N GLY A 515 15.03 -7.69 15.93
CA GLY A 515 13.91 -8.56 15.60
C GLY A 515 14.02 -9.99 16.13
N LEU A 516 13.00 -10.77 15.81
CA LEU A 516 12.89 -12.20 16.06
C LEU A 516 13.07 -12.96 14.73
N PHE A 517 14.06 -13.84 14.66
CA PHE A 517 14.51 -14.47 13.43
C PHE A 517 14.36 -15.99 13.49
N HIS A 518 13.75 -16.59 12.49
CA HIS A 518 13.62 -18.04 12.43
C HIS A 518 14.98 -18.73 12.32
N ARG A 519 15.16 -19.85 13.05
CA ARG A 519 16.42 -20.62 13.13
C ARG A 519 17.04 -21.01 11.77
N ARG A 520 16.22 -21.21 10.73
CA ARG A 520 16.70 -21.55 9.38
C ARG A 520 17.63 -20.49 8.79
N LEU A 521 17.51 -19.24 9.22
CA LEU A 521 18.38 -18.14 8.78
C LEU A 521 19.79 -18.23 9.39
N PHE A 522 19.97 -19.08 10.41
CA PHE A 522 21.21 -19.27 11.17
C PHE A 522 21.92 -20.60 10.85
N GLN A 523 21.55 -21.24 9.76
CA GLN A 523 22.33 -22.39 9.24
C GLN A 523 23.72 -21.92 8.83
N LYS A 524 24.75 -22.69 9.14
CA LYS A 524 26.16 -22.31 9.00
C LYS A 524 26.52 -21.84 7.59
N SER A 525 25.96 -22.50 6.58
CA SER A 525 26.12 -22.10 5.16
C SER A 525 25.63 -20.69 4.84
N LEU A 526 24.63 -20.19 5.57
CA LEU A 526 24.06 -18.85 5.36
C LEU A 526 24.73 -17.78 6.24
N LEU A 527 25.35 -18.19 7.37
CA LEU A 527 25.94 -17.25 8.32
C LEU A 527 27.17 -16.55 7.76
N LYS A 528 27.91 -17.18 6.86
CA LYS A 528 29.09 -16.61 6.20
C LYS A 528 28.81 -15.27 5.50
N ASP A 529 27.67 -15.16 4.83
CA ASP A 529 27.31 -13.96 4.06
C ASP A 529 26.47 -12.95 4.85
N ARG A 530 25.92 -13.38 6.01
CA ARG A 530 24.96 -12.59 6.79
C ARG A 530 25.54 -11.96 8.03
N MET A 531 26.58 -12.56 8.61
CA MET A 531 27.16 -12.14 9.89
C MET A 531 28.44 -11.34 9.67
N ASP A 532 28.65 -10.32 10.49
CA ASP A 532 29.90 -9.55 10.52
C ASP A 532 31.08 -10.40 11.01
N PHE A 533 30.80 -11.31 11.96
CA PHE A 533 31.77 -12.29 12.45
C PHE A 533 31.35 -13.70 12.04
N PHE A 534 32.24 -14.41 11.36
CA PHE A 534 32.08 -15.80 10.98
C PHE A 534 33.42 -16.55 11.10
N ARG A 535 33.39 -17.76 11.65
CA ARG A 535 34.51 -18.69 11.68
C ARG A 535 34.00 -20.12 11.49
N GLU A 536 34.69 -20.90 10.66
CA GLU A 536 34.26 -22.27 10.31
C GLU A 536 34.40 -23.27 11.46
N ASP A 537 35.33 -23.06 12.37
CA ASP A 537 35.57 -23.92 13.55
C ASP A 537 34.54 -23.74 14.68
N LEU A 538 33.70 -22.69 14.59
CA LEU A 538 32.67 -22.40 15.59
C LEU A 538 31.32 -23.00 15.23
N THR A 539 30.51 -23.28 16.24
CA THR A 539 29.13 -23.69 16.08
C THR A 539 28.25 -22.50 15.64
N GLU A 540 27.09 -22.77 15.01
CA GLU A 540 26.11 -21.76 14.65
C GLU A 540 25.74 -20.87 15.83
N LYS A 541 25.54 -21.46 17.00
CA LYS A 541 25.23 -20.75 18.24
C LYS A 541 26.37 -19.80 18.67
N GLN A 542 27.61 -20.22 18.61
CA GLN A 542 28.75 -19.38 18.97
C GLN A 542 28.93 -18.21 18.01
N ILE A 543 28.71 -18.45 16.71
CA ILE A 543 28.74 -17.39 15.69
C ILE A 543 27.61 -16.39 15.95
N ALA A 544 26.38 -16.88 16.19
CA ALA A 544 25.23 -16.03 16.50
C ALA A 544 25.49 -15.17 17.75
N HIS A 545 25.97 -15.76 18.84
CA HIS A 545 26.28 -15.04 20.08
C HIS A 545 27.36 -13.96 19.89
N ALA A 546 28.40 -14.24 19.11
CA ALA A 546 29.46 -13.27 18.83
C ALA A 546 28.93 -12.05 18.02
N ASN A 547 27.83 -12.22 17.30
CA ASN A 547 27.09 -11.16 16.59
C ASN A 547 25.90 -10.61 17.40
N GLY A 548 25.76 -11.01 18.68
CA GLY A 548 24.73 -10.48 19.58
C GLY A 548 23.35 -11.10 19.47
N PHE A 549 23.22 -12.24 18.77
CA PHE A 549 21.96 -12.99 18.70
C PHE A 549 21.90 -14.06 19.79
N HIS A 550 20.75 -14.17 20.45
CA HIS A 550 20.47 -15.12 21.49
C HIS A 550 19.29 -16.01 21.15
N GLN A 551 19.27 -17.24 21.66
CA GLN A 551 18.18 -18.17 21.40
C GLN A 551 17.01 -17.95 22.35
N VAL A 552 15.79 -17.89 21.79
CA VAL A 552 14.53 -17.98 22.53
C VAL A 552 13.77 -19.21 22.07
N TRP A 553 13.11 -19.88 22.99
CA TRP A 553 12.49 -21.17 22.75
C TRP A 553 10.98 -21.06 22.94
N GLY A 554 10.20 -21.72 22.08
CA GLY A 554 8.76 -21.88 22.22
C GLY A 554 8.41 -23.23 22.82
N THR A 555 7.21 -23.70 22.51
CA THR A 555 6.73 -25.04 22.87
C THR A 555 7.08 -26.04 21.76
N LYS A 556 6.90 -27.32 22.03
CA LYS A 556 6.80 -28.32 20.98
C LYS A 556 5.54 -28.07 20.16
N GLN A 557 5.61 -28.38 18.87
CA GLN A 557 4.44 -28.28 18.00
C GLN A 557 3.67 -29.59 18.04
N LYS A 558 2.35 -29.53 18.17
CA LYS A 558 1.49 -30.68 17.99
C LYS A 558 1.43 -31.05 16.52
N ARG A 559 1.56 -32.33 16.23
CA ARG A 559 1.44 -32.88 14.88
C ARG A 559 0.04 -33.41 14.65
N PHE A 560 -0.57 -33.03 13.56
CA PHE A 560 -1.85 -33.52 13.10
C PHE A 560 -1.69 -34.28 11.78
N ILE A 561 -2.47 -35.36 11.62
CA ILE A 561 -2.46 -36.16 10.40
C ILE A 561 -3.90 -36.43 9.94
N TYR A 562 -4.13 -36.27 8.65
CA TYR A 562 -5.38 -36.60 7.99
C TYR A 562 -5.12 -37.73 6.99
N PHE A 563 -5.94 -38.76 7.06
CA PHE A 563 -5.98 -39.84 6.09
C PHE A 563 -7.22 -39.63 5.21
N PRO A 564 -7.09 -39.52 3.90
CA PRO A 564 -8.17 -39.28 2.95
C PRO A 564 -9.15 -40.45 2.88
#